data_c224f48676537bd11ba083d24725ca67
#
_entry.id   c224f48676537bd11ba083d24725ca67
#
_cell.length_a   1.000
_cell.length_b   1.000
_cell.length_c   1.000
_cell.angle_alpha   90.00
_cell.angle_beta   90.00
_cell.angle_gamma   90.00
#
_symmetry.space_group_name_H-M   'P 1'
#
loop_
_entity.id
_entity.type
_entity.pdbx_description
1 polymer ?
#
loop_
_entity_poly.entity_id
_entity_poly.type
_entity_poly.pdbx_seq_one_letter_code
_entity_poly.pdbx_strand_id
1 'polypeptide(L)'
;VSSYYTMREDLLHSLAANEVNFAVDPFPPSETDIKKEIIFEDEFVCGFRKDHPLASSKNLSIDQYLELDHIHISGRRTGGALVDNALSKLQVERRVILRAQHYLITPELLNNSDMVLTCTKAFAKKHKLAFKTLPFEVAPSQFFLAWHESNDNDPGHIWLKSLIKESFQEAKLK
;
A
#
# COMPACT_ATOMS: atom_id res chain seq x y z
N VAL A 1 6.73 -22.59 3.80
CA VAL A 1 5.91 -21.41 3.47
C VAL A 1 6.45 -20.81 2.18
N SER A 2 5.57 -20.56 1.21
CA SER A 2 5.89 -19.91 -0.06
C SER A 2 5.08 -18.63 -0.19
N SER A 3 5.66 -17.59 -0.79
CA SER A 3 4.98 -16.33 -1.07
C SER A 3 5.08 -16.02 -2.56
N TYR A 4 3.96 -15.72 -3.20
CA TYR A 4 3.87 -15.39 -4.61
C TYR A 4 2.74 -14.42 -4.88
N TYR A 5 2.75 -13.81 -6.05
CA TYR A 5 1.69 -12.91 -6.48
C TYR A 5 0.56 -13.71 -7.13
N THR A 6 -0.67 -13.43 -6.73
CA THR A 6 -1.90 -13.98 -7.34
C THR A 6 -2.71 -12.84 -7.93
N MET A 7 -3.25 -13.01 -9.13
CA MET A 7 -4.15 -12.03 -9.73
C MET A 7 -5.42 -11.95 -8.87
N ARG A 8 -5.95 -10.73 -8.70
CA ARG A 8 -7.12 -10.52 -7.83
C ARG A 8 -8.35 -11.30 -8.31
N GLU A 9 -8.52 -11.45 -9.61
CA GLU A 9 -9.60 -12.22 -10.23
C GLU A 9 -9.53 -13.72 -9.90
N ASP A 10 -8.34 -14.26 -9.65
CA ASP A 10 -8.12 -15.65 -9.30
C ASP A 10 -8.10 -15.90 -7.78
N LEU A 11 -7.97 -14.83 -6.99
CA LEU A 11 -7.73 -14.93 -5.55
C LEU A 11 -8.83 -15.68 -4.81
N LEU A 12 -10.10 -15.39 -5.14
CA LEU A 12 -11.25 -16.07 -4.53
C LEU A 12 -11.18 -17.59 -4.77
N HIS A 13 -10.96 -17.98 -6.03
CA HIS A 13 -10.86 -19.39 -6.38
C HIS A 13 -9.69 -20.07 -5.68
N SER A 14 -8.52 -19.45 -5.68
CA SER A 14 -7.31 -20.01 -5.05
C SER A 14 -7.44 -20.16 -3.53
N LEU A 15 -8.13 -19.25 -2.85
CA LEU A 15 -8.44 -19.39 -1.41
C LEU A 15 -9.43 -20.52 -1.16
N ALA A 16 -10.51 -20.62 -1.94
CA ALA A 16 -11.52 -21.67 -1.82
C ALA A 16 -10.98 -23.06 -2.14
N ALA A 17 -10.07 -23.16 -3.11
CA ALA A 17 -9.40 -24.42 -3.48
C ALA A 17 -8.23 -24.79 -2.56
N ASN A 18 -7.91 -23.97 -1.53
CA ASN A 18 -6.73 -24.13 -0.66
C ASN A 18 -5.38 -24.15 -1.41
N GLU A 19 -5.31 -23.62 -2.62
CA GLU A 19 -4.06 -23.37 -3.35
C GLU A 19 -3.27 -22.24 -2.68
N VAL A 20 -4.00 -21.28 -2.11
CA VAL A 20 -3.49 -20.20 -1.27
C VAL A 20 -4.13 -20.29 0.11
N ASN A 21 -3.33 -20.39 1.15
CA ASN A 21 -3.84 -20.46 2.52
C ASN A 21 -4.20 -19.06 3.06
N PHE A 22 -3.39 -18.05 2.76
CA PHE A 22 -3.59 -16.66 3.16
C PHE A 22 -3.30 -15.70 2.02
N ALA A 23 -4.05 -14.62 1.96
CA ALA A 23 -3.77 -13.48 1.11
C ALA A 23 -3.62 -12.21 1.93
N VAL A 24 -2.62 -11.40 1.60
CA VAL A 24 -2.48 -10.03 2.13
C VAL A 24 -2.84 -9.07 1.01
N ASP A 25 -4.00 -8.44 1.11
CA ASP A 25 -4.52 -7.55 0.06
C ASP A 25 -5.27 -6.36 0.68
N PRO A 26 -5.17 -5.14 0.10
CA PRO A 26 -5.95 -3.99 0.56
C PRO A 26 -7.46 -4.09 0.22
N PHE A 27 -7.83 -4.97 -0.70
CA PHE A 27 -9.22 -5.18 -1.15
C PHE A 27 -9.49 -6.66 -1.37
N PRO A 28 -9.47 -7.49 -0.31
CA PRO A 28 -9.71 -8.93 -0.45
C PRO A 28 -11.15 -9.21 -0.90
N PRO A 29 -11.43 -10.40 -1.45
CA PRO A 29 -12.77 -10.86 -1.73
C PRO A 29 -13.69 -10.71 -0.52
N SER A 30 -14.99 -10.52 -0.75
CA SER A 30 -15.99 -10.26 0.30
C SER A 30 -17.11 -11.31 0.34
N GLU A 31 -16.86 -12.49 -0.17
CA GLU A 31 -17.78 -13.64 -0.14
C GLU A 31 -17.93 -14.17 1.29
N THR A 32 -19.04 -14.88 1.55
CA THR A 32 -19.46 -15.28 2.92
C THR A 32 -18.45 -16.18 3.61
N ASP A 33 -17.78 -17.06 2.86
CA ASP A 33 -16.80 -18.06 3.30
C ASP A 33 -15.37 -17.55 3.36
N ILE A 34 -15.15 -16.29 2.93
CA ILE A 34 -13.87 -15.61 3.09
C ILE A 34 -13.85 -14.78 4.36
N LYS A 35 -13.05 -15.22 5.31
CA LYS A 35 -12.74 -14.46 6.53
C LYS A 35 -11.63 -13.46 6.26
N LYS A 36 -11.69 -12.32 6.93
CA LYS A 36 -10.64 -11.29 6.83
C LYS A 36 -10.46 -10.50 8.11
N GLU A 37 -9.23 -10.15 8.40
CA GLU A 37 -8.84 -9.27 9.53
C GLU A 37 -7.91 -8.16 9.03
N ILE A 38 -8.04 -6.95 9.57
CA ILE A 38 -7.08 -5.88 9.34
C ILE A 38 -5.79 -6.22 10.09
N ILE A 39 -4.67 -6.34 9.38
CA ILE A 39 -3.34 -6.60 9.96
C ILE A 39 -2.46 -5.37 9.96
N PHE A 40 -2.77 -4.39 9.12
CA PHE A 40 -2.02 -3.14 9.02
C PHE A 40 -2.93 -2.00 8.62
N GLU A 41 -2.76 -0.85 9.26
CA GLU A 41 -3.41 0.40 8.90
C GLU A 41 -2.41 1.55 9.09
N ASP A 42 -2.33 2.45 8.12
CA ASP A 42 -1.44 3.62 8.16
C ASP A 42 -1.94 4.75 7.28
N GLU A 43 -1.52 5.96 7.61
CA GLU A 43 -1.83 7.18 6.84
C GLU A 43 -0.96 7.28 5.58
N PHE A 44 -1.49 7.94 4.55
CA PHE A 44 -0.72 8.30 3.37
C PHE A 44 0.02 9.61 3.58
N VAL A 45 1.26 9.65 3.06
CA VAL A 45 2.12 10.82 3.02
C VAL A 45 2.72 11.00 1.63
N CYS A 46 3.13 12.22 1.30
CA CYS A 46 3.96 12.49 0.13
C CYS A 46 5.43 12.31 0.52
N GLY A 47 6.06 11.21 0.08
CA GLY A 47 7.46 10.87 0.34
C GLY A 47 8.37 11.30 -0.80
N PHE A 48 9.59 11.75 -0.47
CA PHE A 48 10.62 12.23 -1.39
C PHE A 48 12.02 12.12 -0.78
N ARG A 49 13.08 12.38 -1.55
CA ARG A 49 14.46 12.39 -1.05
C ARG A 49 14.67 13.48 0.01
N LYS A 50 15.66 13.31 0.90
CA LYS A 50 15.87 14.20 2.04
C LYS A 50 16.20 15.65 1.67
N ASP A 51 16.91 15.84 0.59
CA ASP A 51 17.37 17.12 0.06
C ASP A 51 16.48 17.65 -1.09
N HIS A 52 15.26 17.10 -1.22
CA HIS A 52 14.26 17.60 -2.16
C HIS A 52 13.87 19.06 -1.82
N PRO A 53 13.57 19.93 -2.81
CA PRO A 53 13.14 21.32 -2.55
C PRO A 53 11.98 21.44 -1.57
N LEU A 54 11.05 20.49 -1.54
CA LEU A 54 9.95 20.43 -0.57
C LEU A 54 10.40 20.22 0.88
N ALA A 55 11.61 19.72 1.12
CA ALA A 55 12.08 19.43 2.48
C ALA A 55 12.14 20.69 3.34
N SER A 56 12.46 21.85 2.74
CA SER A 56 12.55 23.14 3.40
C SER A 56 11.18 23.81 3.67
N SER A 57 10.11 23.39 2.96
CA SER A 57 8.78 23.96 3.17
C SER A 57 8.17 23.44 4.48
N LYS A 58 7.34 24.25 5.14
CA LYS A 58 6.61 23.81 6.34
C LYS A 58 5.46 22.89 5.99
N ASN A 59 4.70 23.24 4.98
CA ASN A 59 3.50 22.53 4.54
C ASN A 59 3.58 22.27 3.03
N LEU A 60 2.76 21.38 2.53
CA LEU A 60 2.55 21.08 1.12
C LEU A 60 1.13 21.57 0.73
N SER A 61 1.01 22.47 -0.24
CA SER A 61 -0.30 22.86 -0.78
C SER A 61 -0.78 21.89 -1.84
N ILE A 62 -2.08 21.95 -2.16
CA ILE A 62 -2.64 21.10 -3.23
C ILE A 62 -2.02 21.44 -4.58
N ASP A 63 -1.84 22.72 -4.90
CA ASP A 63 -1.23 23.16 -6.16
C ASP A 63 0.20 22.67 -6.28
N GLN A 64 1.00 22.81 -5.22
CA GLN A 64 2.36 22.26 -5.17
C GLN A 64 2.36 20.75 -5.38
N TYR A 65 1.44 20.02 -4.72
CA TYR A 65 1.35 18.56 -4.87
C TYR A 65 1.04 18.16 -6.32
N LEU A 66 0.13 18.86 -6.99
CA LEU A 66 -0.29 18.55 -8.37
C LEU A 66 0.79 18.85 -9.41
N GLU A 67 1.67 19.82 -9.15
CA GLU A 67 2.79 20.18 -10.04
C GLU A 67 3.95 19.19 -9.98
N LEU A 68 4.02 18.34 -8.95
CA LEU A 68 5.11 17.37 -8.78
C LEU A 68 5.04 16.23 -9.80
N ASP A 69 6.20 15.62 -10.03
CA ASP A 69 6.35 14.40 -10.80
C ASP A 69 6.11 13.17 -9.91
N HIS A 70 4.99 12.48 -10.11
CA HIS A 70 4.60 11.37 -9.25
C HIS A 70 5.02 10.00 -9.79
N ILE A 71 5.53 9.17 -8.88
CA ILE A 71 5.60 7.72 -9.07
C ILE A 71 4.25 7.13 -8.62
N HIS A 72 3.68 6.26 -9.43
CA HIS A 72 2.52 5.44 -9.08
C HIS A 72 2.92 3.97 -9.00
N ILE A 73 2.66 3.34 -7.87
CA ILE A 73 2.93 1.90 -7.70
C ILE A 73 1.61 1.15 -7.77
N SER A 74 1.54 0.20 -8.69
CA SER A 74 0.38 -0.65 -8.88
C SER A 74 0.76 -1.94 -9.60
N GLY A 75 0.22 -3.07 -9.14
CA GLY A 75 0.28 -4.33 -9.89
C GLY A 75 -0.58 -4.32 -11.17
N ARG A 76 -1.46 -3.33 -11.34
CA ARG A 76 -2.30 -3.14 -12.52
C ARG A 76 -1.64 -2.16 -13.49
N ARG A 77 -1.78 -2.43 -14.79
CA ARG A 77 -1.25 -1.54 -15.84
C ARG A 77 -2.00 -0.21 -15.93
N THR A 78 -3.28 -0.20 -15.60
CA THR A 78 -4.18 0.95 -15.68
C THR A 78 -4.98 1.13 -14.40
N GLY A 79 -5.65 2.27 -14.24
CA GLY A 79 -6.45 2.61 -13.07
C GLY A 79 -5.69 3.44 -12.04
N GLY A 80 -6.45 4.05 -11.15
CA GLY A 80 -5.97 4.88 -10.05
C GLY A 80 -5.83 4.12 -8.73
N ALA A 81 -5.19 4.75 -7.77
CA ALA A 81 -5.14 4.34 -6.38
C ALA A 81 -6.20 5.06 -5.54
N LEU A 82 -6.27 4.77 -4.23
CA LEU A 82 -7.14 5.50 -3.28
C LEU A 82 -6.90 7.02 -3.35
N VAL A 83 -5.66 7.41 -3.54
CA VAL A 83 -5.24 8.81 -3.72
C VAL A 83 -5.87 9.43 -4.97
N ASP A 84 -5.87 8.71 -6.09
CA ASP A 84 -6.43 9.21 -7.35
C ASP A 84 -7.96 9.34 -7.26
N ASN A 85 -8.61 8.43 -6.51
CA ASN A 85 -10.04 8.54 -6.20
C ASN A 85 -10.36 9.76 -5.33
N ALA A 86 -9.47 10.10 -4.38
CA ALA A 86 -9.64 11.30 -3.56
C ALA A 86 -9.47 12.59 -4.38
N LEU A 87 -8.45 12.63 -5.26
CA LEU A 87 -8.22 13.77 -6.16
C LEU A 87 -9.38 13.95 -7.18
N SER A 88 -9.92 12.86 -7.69
CA SER A 88 -11.08 12.91 -8.60
C SER A 88 -12.32 13.56 -7.96
N LYS A 89 -12.54 13.36 -6.65
CA LYS A 89 -13.60 14.06 -5.92
C LYS A 89 -13.40 15.58 -5.86
N LEU A 90 -12.13 16.01 -5.90
CA LEU A 90 -11.76 17.41 -5.98
C LEU A 90 -11.69 17.95 -7.44
N GLN A 91 -12.00 17.09 -8.42
CA GLN A 91 -11.94 17.38 -9.85
C GLN A 91 -10.54 17.78 -10.33
N VAL A 92 -9.50 17.20 -9.74
CA VAL A 92 -8.09 17.42 -10.09
C VAL A 92 -7.36 16.09 -10.29
N GLU A 93 -6.23 16.15 -11.00
CA GLU A 93 -5.38 14.99 -11.28
C GLU A 93 -3.92 15.33 -11.03
N ARG A 94 -3.16 14.39 -10.50
CA ARG A 94 -1.70 14.51 -10.35
C ARG A 94 -0.98 14.01 -11.60
N ARG A 95 0.19 14.56 -11.87
CA ARG A 95 1.04 14.18 -12.99
C ARG A 95 1.84 12.91 -12.67
N VAL A 96 1.36 11.74 -13.09
CA VAL A 96 2.06 10.46 -12.94
C VAL A 96 2.99 10.25 -14.12
N ILE A 97 4.30 10.39 -13.91
CA ILE A 97 5.32 10.23 -14.96
C ILE A 97 5.96 8.85 -14.97
N LEU A 98 5.87 8.10 -13.87
CA LEU A 98 6.40 6.76 -13.77
C LEU A 98 5.40 5.83 -13.08
N ARG A 99 5.18 4.65 -13.69
CA ARG A 99 4.43 3.55 -13.07
C ARG A 99 5.36 2.40 -12.78
N ALA A 100 5.38 1.92 -11.55
CA ALA A 100 6.17 0.76 -11.13
C ALA A 100 5.27 -0.31 -10.52
N GLN A 101 5.63 -1.57 -10.70
CA GLN A 101 4.90 -2.69 -10.11
C GLN A 101 5.41 -3.01 -8.69
N HIS A 102 6.68 -2.78 -8.43
CA HIS A 102 7.33 -3.18 -7.18
C HIS A 102 7.75 -1.99 -6.32
N TYR A 103 7.35 -2.03 -5.05
CA TYR A 103 7.72 -1.01 -4.07
C TYR A 103 9.23 -0.92 -3.83
N LEU A 104 9.95 -2.04 -3.90
CA LEU A 104 11.37 -2.10 -3.51
C LEU A 104 12.32 -1.27 -4.38
N ILE A 105 11.94 -0.95 -5.61
CA ILE A 105 12.76 -0.09 -6.50
C ILE A 105 12.55 1.40 -6.22
N THR A 106 11.43 1.78 -5.60
CA THR A 106 11.06 3.19 -5.48
C THR A 106 11.96 4.03 -4.58
N PRO A 107 12.52 3.53 -3.46
CA PRO A 107 13.48 4.32 -2.68
C PRO A 107 14.70 4.75 -3.50
N GLU A 108 15.19 3.89 -4.38
CA GLU A 108 16.31 4.21 -5.25
C GLU A 108 15.95 5.27 -6.30
N LEU A 109 14.77 5.14 -6.90
CA LEU A 109 14.25 6.14 -7.84
C LEU A 109 14.07 7.52 -7.17
N LEU A 110 13.50 7.55 -5.97
CA LEU A 110 13.30 8.77 -5.21
C LEU A 110 14.63 9.43 -4.82
N ASN A 111 15.60 8.64 -4.36
CA ASN A 111 16.90 9.16 -3.94
C ASN A 111 17.69 9.80 -5.08
N ASN A 112 17.42 9.41 -6.33
CA ASN A 112 18.13 9.86 -7.51
C ASN A 112 17.29 10.80 -8.41
N SER A 113 16.18 11.36 -7.92
CA SER A 113 15.32 12.25 -8.70
C SER A 113 14.52 13.22 -7.82
N ASP A 114 13.85 14.18 -8.47
CA ASP A 114 12.87 15.06 -7.82
C ASP A 114 11.44 14.50 -7.89
N MET A 115 11.30 13.23 -8.23
CA MET A 115 9.99 12.55 -8.17
C MET A 115 9.53 12.38 -6.72
N VAL A 116 8.22 12.29 -6.57
CA VAL A 116 7.58 12.01 -5.28
C VAL A 116 6.73 10.74 -5.35
N LEU A 117 6.52 10.12 -4.20
CA LEU A 117 5.69 8.95 -4.04
C LEU A 117 4.65 9.20 -2.96
N THR A 118 3.37 9.05 -3.28
CA THR A 118 2.37 8.90 -2.22
C THR A 118 2.39 7.46 -1.72
N CYS A 119 2.84 7.30 -0.49
CA CYS A 119 3.03 6.01 0.18
C CYS A 119 2.56 6.08 1.63
N THR A 120 2.56 4.94 2.32
CA THR A 120 2.30 4.90 3.75
C THR A 120 3.44 5.56 4.53
N LYS A 121 3.12 6.15 5.66
CA LYS A 121 4.09 6.81 6.53
C LYS A 121 5.15 5.82 7.06
N ALA A 122 4.74 4.60 7.38
CA ALA A 122 5.66 3.53 7.77
C ALA A 122 6.67 3.22 6.66
N PHE A 123 6.22 3.17 5.39
CA PHE A 123 7.12 2.99 4.26
C PHE A 123 8.14 4.13 4.15
N ALA A 124 7.68 5.38 4.24
CA ALA A 124 8.57 6.54 4.18
C ALA A 124 9.62 6.52 5.31
N LYS A 125 9.21 6.21 6.54
CA LYS A 125 10.11 6.07 7.69
C LYS A 125 11.12 4.93 7.49
N LYS A 126 10.65 3.73 7.12
CA LYS A 126 11.51 2.55 6.91
C LYS A 126 12.61 2.81 5.89
N HIS A 127 12.30 3.55 4.83
CA HIS A 127 13.25 3.87 3.76
C HIS A 127 13.96 5.22 3.96
N LYS A 128 13.81 5.84 5.15
CA LYS A 128 14.46 7.10 5.54
C LYS A 128 14.19 8.24 4.55
N LEU A 129 13.02 8.24 3.92
CA LEU A 129 12.56 9.33 3.06
C LEU A 129 12.14 10.53 3.91
N ALA A 130 12.30 11.74 3.39
CA ALA A 130 11.55 12.88 3.89
C ALA A 130 10.10 12.78 3.42
N PHE A 131 9.16 13.36 4.17
CA PHE A 131 7.76 13.33 3.77
C PHE A 131 6.97 14.53 4.32
N LYS A 132 5.85 14.82 3.67
CA LYS A 132 4.83 15.79 4.10
C LYS A 132 3.46 15.12 4.17
N THR A 133 2.62 15.60 5.07
CA THR A 133 1.19 15.25 5.09
C THR A 133 0.55 15.66 3.78
N LEU A 134 -0.36 14.86 3.27
CA LEU A 134 -1.11 15.19 2.06
C LEU A 134 -1.98 16.42 2.30
N PRO A 135 -2.14 17.32 1.30
CA PRO A 135 -2.96 18.52 1.42
C PRO A 135 -4.46 18.26 1.17
N PHE A 136 -4.89 17.02 1.20
CA PHE A 136 -6.28 16.58 1.02
C PHE A 136 -6.52 15.28 1.80
N GLU A 137 -7.78 14.98 2.08
CA GLU A 137 -8.18 13.79 2.82
C GLU A 137 -8.16 12.53 1.94
N VAL A 138 -7.53 11.48 2.43
CA VAL A 138 -7.51 10.14 1.86
C VAL A 138 -7.80 9.15 2.98
N ALA A 139 -8.64 8.17 2.73
CA ALA A 139 -8.84 7.08 3.66
C ALA A 139 -7.49 6.37 3.95
N PRO A 140 -7.24 5.95 5.19
CA PRO A 140 -6.01 5.26 5.53
C PRO A 140 -5.82 4.00 4.67
N SER A 141 -4.57 3.66 4.42
CA SER A 141 -4.22 2.40 3.78
C SER A 141 -4.47 1.26 4.76
N GLN A 142 -5.37 0.35 4.40
CA GLN A 142 -5.62 -0.87 5.18
C GLN A 142 -5.15 -2.08 4.38
N PHE A 143 -4.48 -3.02 5.06
CA PHE A 143 -4.19 -4.33 4.53
C PHE A 143 -4.88 -5.38 5.37
N PHE A 144 -5.53 -6.28 4.69
CA PHE A 144 -6.27 -7.38 5.29
C PHE A 144 -5.48 -8.68 5.09
N LEU A 145 -5.49 -9.52 6.11
CA LEU A 145 -5.20 -10.92 5.97
C LEU A 145 -6.53 -11.63 5.69
N ALA A 146 -6.63 -12.29 4.55
CA ALA A 146 -7.82 -13.02 4.14
C ALA A 146 -7.52 -14.52 4.00
N TRP A 147 -8.51 -15.37 4.31
CA TRP A 147 -8.44 -16.84 4.22
C TRP A 147 -9.83 -17.44 4.06
N HIS A 148 -9.90 -18.67 3.60
CA HIS A 148 -11.15 -19.42 3.53
C HIS A 148 -11.48 -20.03 4.90
N GLU A 149 -12.75 -19.96 5.35
CA GLU A 149 -13.19 -20.38 6.69
C GLU A 149 -12.97 -21.88 6.99
N SER A 150 -12.85 -22.73 5.95
CA SER A 150 -12.54 -24.15 6.15
C SER A 150 -11.23 -24.40 6.87
N ASN A 151 -10.34 -23.42 6.93
CA ASN A 151 -9.03 -23.50 7.59
C ASN A 151 -9.03 -22.98 9.03
N ASP A 152 -10.16 -22.51 9.55
CA ASP A 152 -10.25 -21.87 10.88
C ASP A 152 -9.77 -22.79 12.03
N ASN A 153 -9.94 -24.09 11.88
CA ASN A 153 -9.58 -25.06 12.90
C ASN A 153 -8.28 -25.83 12.63
N ASP A 154 -7.58 -25.53 11.55
CA ASP A 154 -6.29 -26.15 11.25
C ASP A 154 -5.17 -25.56 12.12
N PRO A 155 -4.44 -26.38 12.92
CA PRO A 155 -3.39 -25.86 13.82
C PRO A 155 -2.25 -25.16 13.09
N GLY A 156 -1.86 -25.64 11.90
CA GLY A 156 -0.82 -25.03 11.11
C GLY A 156 -1.24 -23.68 10.57
N HIS A 157 -2.50 -23.57 10.16
CA HIS A 157 -3.10 -22.32 9.69
C HIS A 157 -3.20 -21.28 10.84
N ILE A 158 -3.63 -21.69 12.04
CA ILE A 158 -3.70 -20.83 13.24
C ILE A 158 -2.31 -20.31 13.60
N TRP A 159 -1.29 -21.19 13.61
CA TRP A 159 0.09 -20.80 13.89
C TRP A 159 0.63 -19.79 12.85
N LEU A 160 0.46 -20.07 11.55
CA LEU A 160 0.94 -19.18 10.49
C LEU A 160 0.22 -17.82 10.51
N LYS A 161 -1.11 -17.82 10.81
CA LYS A 161 -1.89 -16.59 11.00
C LYS A 161 -1.30 -15.71 12.11
N SER A 162 -0.97 -16.30 13.25
CA SER A 162 -0.36 -15.58 14.38
C SER A 162 0.98 -14.99 14.00
N LEU A 163 1.84 -15.78 13.34
CA LEU A 163 3.17 -15.33 12.90
C LEU A 163 3.07 -14.15 11.92
N ILE A 164 2.15 -14.20 10.97
CA ILE A 164 1.92 -13.10 10.02
C ILE A 164 1.50 -11.84 10.79
N LYS A 165 0.53 -11.95 11.70
CA LYS A 165 0.02 -10.80 12.49
C LYS A 165 1.12 -10.16 13.33
N GLU A 166 1.92 -10.97 14.04
CA GLU A 166 3.06 -10.50 14.84
C GLU A 166 4.07 -9.73 13.98
N SER A 167 4.41 -10.26 12.80
CA SER A 167 5.34 -9.61 11.87
C SER A 167 4.89 -8.21 11.42
N PHE A 168 3.57 -8.02 11.22
CA PHE A 168 3.02 -6.71 10.87
C PHE A 168 2.93 -5.76 12.08
N GLN A 169 2.71 -6.27 13.30
CA GLN A 169 2.73 -5.45 14.52
C GLN A 169 4.13 -4.92 14.82
N GLU A 170 5.17 -5.73 14.69
CA GLU A 170 6.55 -5.29 14.85
C GLU A 170 6.96 -4.22 13.82
N ALA A 171 6.41 -4.29 12.61
CA ALA A 171 6.65 -3.29 11.58
C ALA A 171 6.05 -1.92 11.90
N LYS A 172 5.00 -1.85 12.75
CA LYS A 172 4.42 -0.58 13.24
C LYS A 172 5.28 0.12 14.30
N LEU A 173 6.10 -0.64 15.03
CA LEU A 173 6.86 -0.15 16.18
C LEU A 173 8.26 0.38 15.81
N LYS A 174 8.72 0.15 14.60
CA LYS A 174 10.01 0.59 14.06
C LYS A 174 9.84 1.71 13.04
#